data_d17d30e26637904702ffcbed2162ae17
#
_entry.id   d17d30e26637904702ffcbed2162ae17
#
_cell.length_a   1.000
_cell.length_b   1.000
_cell.length_c   1.000
_cell.angle_alpha   90.00
_cell.angle_beta   90.00
_cell.angle_gamma   90.00
#
_symmetry.space_group_name_H-M   'P 1'
#
loop_
_entity.id
_entity.type
_entity.pdbx_description
1 polymer ?
#
loop_
_entity_poly.entity_id
_entity_poly.type
_entity_poly.pdbx_seq_one_letter_code
_entity_poly.pdbx_strand_id
1 'polypeptide(L)'
;MPFIHDDFLLTTPQARELYNNFAKNEPIFDYHCHLSPQLIESNHQFADLAELWLGGDHYKWRAMRSNGVNERFITGNAAPEEKFKAWAQTVPHTMRNPLYHWTHLELKRYFGVDTLLTPSTAESVWKQANERLPKLRVHDLLEQSKVAVVCTTDDPADSLDTHAKIQKSGLKTKVYPAFRPDKALSVGDPAGFNAWIEKLGGTAGMPVKTFDDLLSALKKRHDAFHAAGGRLSDHGLEMALSEPCTHAEAKSVFDAARAGRVPSQQEQIKYGSFLMLEFGRWDAARGWTKQLHLGALRNNNKRLLKSFGPDTGFDSIGDLPQAQALSRYLDTLDSTDQLPRTIIYNLNPADNYVFGTMIGNFQDGSIPGKLQYGSGWWFLDQKEAMEWQINALSNLGLLSRFVGMLTDSRSFVSFPRHEYFRRTLCNLLGADIARGELPADMAFIGGMVKNICFGNARDYFRLELAPEYSK
;
A
#
# COMPACT_ATOMS: atom_id res chain seq x y z
N MET A 1 12.02 32.34 -0.85
CA MET A 1 11.16 31.34 -1.52
C MET A 1 10.79 30.30 -0.46
N PRO A 2 9.52 29.92 -0.34
CA PRO A 2 9.14 28.85 0.61
C PRO A 2 9.81 27.53 0.22
N PHE A 3 10.02 26.65 1.19
CA PHE A 3 10.69 25.36 0.95
C PHE A 3 9.91 24.49 -0.08
N ILE A 4 8.62 24.33 0.14
CA ILE A 4 7.74 23.69 -0.84
C ILE A 4 7.22 24.76 -1.79
N HIS A 5 7.92 24.99 -2.88
CA HIS A 5 7.55 25.92 -3.96
C HIS A 5 6.99 25.15 -5.19
N ASP A 6 6.51 25.89 -6.19
CA ASP A 6 5.83 25.25 -7.33
C ASP A 6 6.75 24.33 -8.13
N ASP A 7 8.04 24.64 -8.20
CA ASP A 7 9.05 23.82 -8.87
C ASP A 7 9.76 22.82 -7.92
N PHE A 8 9.22 22.58 -6.71
CA PHE A 8 9.80 21.62 -5.79
C PHE A 8 10.04 20.26 -6.47
N LEU A 9 11.27 19.74 -6.41
CA LEU A 9 11.78 18.53 -7.08
C LEU A 9 11.84 18.60 -8.63
N LEU A 10 11.48 19.71 -9.28
CA LEU A 10 11.47 19.85 -10.74
C LEU A 10 12.66 20.72 -11.18
N THR A 11 13.72 20.09 -11.70
CA THR A 11 15.00 20.74 -11.94
C THR A 11 15.16 21.32 -13.35
N THR A 12 14.38 20.85 -14.35
CA THR A 12 14.45 21.27 -15.74
C THR A 12 13.15 21.93 -16.21
N PRO A 13 13.18 22.77 -17.26
CA PRO A 13 11.95 23.29 -17.88
C PRO A 13 11.01 22.18 -18.35
N GLN A 14 11.56 21.10 -18.93
CA GLN A 14 10.79 19.94 -19.39
C GLN A 14 10.10 19.21 -18.25
N ALA A 15 10.78 19.06 -17.11
CA ALA A 15 10.17 18.47 -15.91
C ALA A 15 8.98 19.30 -15.42
N ARG A 16 9.11 20.62 -15.40
CA ARG A 16 8.02 21.54 -15.01
C ARG A 16 6.85 21.46 -15.97
N GLU A 17 7.11 21.41 -17.27
CA GLU A 17 6.09 21.27 -18.29
C GLU A 17 5.33 19.94 -18.16
N LEU A 18 6.05 18.81 -18.05
CA LEU A 18 5.44 17.50 -17.85
C LEU A 18 4.55 17.48 -16.60
N TYR A 19 5.06 18.02 -15.50
CA TYR A 19 4.29 18.03 -14.25
C TYR A 19 3.08 18.93 -14.34
N ASN A 20 3.23 20.19 -14.75
CA ASN A 20 2.15 21.16 -14.70
C ASN A 20 1.04 20.88 -15.71
N ASN A 21 1.38 20.38 -16.91
CA ASN A 21 0.44 20.18 -17.99
C ASN A 21 -0.16 18.77 -18.03
N PHE A 22 0.54 17.75 -17.49
CA PHE A 22 0.13 16.35 -17.68
C PHE A 22 -0.03 15.54 -16.39
N ALA A 23 0.65 15.88 -15.29
CA ALA A 23 0.62 15.07 -14.07
C ALA A 23 -0.19 15.68 -12.93
N LYS A 24 -0.04 16.99 -12.70
CA LYS A 24 -0.51 17.72 -11.51
C LYS A 24 -2.00 17.55 -11.25
N ASN A 25 -2.80 17.56 -12.30
CA ASN A 25 -4.26 17.58 -12.21
C ASN A 25 -4.92 16.21 -12.36
N GLU A 26 -4.15 15.18 -12.66
CA GLU A 26 -4.69 13.83 -12.77
C GLU A 26 -5.30 13.38 -11.43
N PRO A 27 -6.45 12.67 -11.45
CA PRO A 27 -7.02 12.11 -10.24
C PRO A 27 -6.08 11.10 -9.57
N ILE A 28 -6.39 10.73 -8.35
CA ILE A 28 -5.66 9.69 -7.62
C ILE A 28 -6.43 8.39 -7.68
N PHE A 29 -5.76 7.33 -8.09
CA PHE A 29 -6.22 5.95 -7.99
C PHE A 29 -5.34 5.23 -6.96
N ASP A 30 -5.78 5.21 -5.69
CA ASP A 30 -5.03 4.60 -4.60
C ASP A 30 -5.47 3.14 -4.41
N TYR A 31 -4.87 2.25 -5.20
CA TYR A 31 -5.26 0.86 -5.29
C TYR A 31 -4.73 -0.03 -4.14
N HIS A 32 -3.99 0.54 -3.20
CA HIS A 32 -3.61 -0.12 -1.96
C HIS A 32 -3.30 0.89 -0.86
N CYS A 33 -4.07 0.82 0.21
CA CYS A 33 -3.84 1.60 1.43
C CYS A 33 -4.39 0.87 2.66
N HIS A 34 -4.11 1.41 3.84
CA HIS A 34 -4.61 0.96 5.13
C HIS A 34 -5.53 1.99 5.80
N LEU A 35 -6.20 2.83 5.00
CA LEU A 35 -7.18 3.78 5.53
C LEU A 35 -8.37 3.03 6.15
N SER A 36 -8.84 3.51 7.32
CA SER A 36 -9.97 2.91 8.00
C SER A 36 -11.28 3.18 7.25
N PRO A 37 -12.00 2.12 6.78
CA PRO A 37 -13.32 2.29 6.20
C PRO A 37 -14.32 2.95 7.17
N GLN A 38 -14.17 2.71 8.49
CA GLN A 38 -15.03 3.28 9.52
C GLN A 38 -14.90 4.80 9.61
N LEU A 39 -13.68 5.33 9.48
CA LEU A 39 -13.45 6.78 9.44
C LEU A 39 -13.98 7.40 8.16
N ILE A 40 -13.93 6.68 7.04
CA ILE A 40 -14.56 7.12 5.78
C ILE A 40 -16.09 7.13 5.91
N GLU A 41 -16.68 6.04 6.42
CA GLU A 41 -18.14 5.93 6.58
C GLU A 41 -18.72 7.01 7.47
N SER A 42 -18.08 7.25 8.62
CA SER A 42 -18.52 8.27 9.57
C SER A 42 -18.20 9.70 9.14
N ASN A 43 -17.46 9.90 8.04
CA ASN A 43 -16.90 11.20 7.66
C ASN A 43 -16.21 11.86 8.86
N HIS A 44 -15.28 11.12 9.47
CA HIS A 44 -14.66 11.46 10.74
C HIS A 44 -14.07 12.88 10.75
N GLN A 45 -14.28 13.58 11.87
CA GLN A 45 -13.68 14.86 12.18
C GLN A 45 -12.54 14.62 13.19
N PHE A 46 -11.29 14.80 12.76
CA PHE A 46 -10.15 14.70 13.65
C PHE A 46 -10.18 15.80 14.73
N ALA A 47 -9.90 15.44 15.96
CA ALA A 47 -9.93 16.36 17.08
C ALA A 47 -8.77 17.38 17.02
N ASP A 48 -7.61 16.92 16.56
CA ASP A 48 -6.39 17.73 16.46
C ASP A 48 -5.38 17.13 15.44
N LEU A 49 -4.33 17.91 15.18
CA LEU A 49 -3.28 17.51 14.23
C LEU A 49 -2.47 16.30 14.69
N ALA A 50 -2.37 16.04 15.99
CA ALA A 50 -1.63 14.87 16.48
C ALA A 50 -2.42 13.58 16.24
N GLU A 51 -3.74 13.59 16.42
CA GLU A 51 -4.60 12.46 16.04
C GLU A 51 -4.45 12.16 14.54
N LEU A 52 -4.58 13.18 13.69
CA LEU A 52 -4.48 13.03 12.23
C LEU A 52 -3.12 12.53 11.77
N TRP A 53 -2.04 12.99 12.38
CA TRP A 53 -0.66 12.76 11.93
C TRP A 53 0.06 11.61 12.60
N LEU A 54 -0.18 11.41 13.90
CA LEU A 54 0.56 10.47 14.72
C LEU A 54 -0.25 9.23 15.09
N GLY A 55 -1.55 9.25 14.82
CA GLY A 55 -2.45 8.14 15.11
C GLY A 55 -2.24 6.95 14.16
N GLY A 56 -1.22 6.11 14.41
CA GLY A 56 -0.94 4.91 13.60
C GLY A 56 0.20 5.05 12.59
N ASP A 57 0.90 6.18 12.55
CA ASP A 57 2.03 6.38 11.62
C ASP A 57 3.34 5.83 12.21
N HIS A 58 3.61 4.56 11.94
CA HIS A 58 4.83 3.90 12.41
C HIS A 58 6.13 4.45 11.76
N TYR A 59 6.07 5.19 10.65
CA TYR A 59 7.23 5.89 10.08
C TYR A 59 7.67 7.03 11.00
N LYS A 60 6.73 7.89 11.42
CA LYS A 60 6.99 8.98 12.34
C LYS A 60 7.43 8.46 13.71
N TRP A 61 6.78 7.40 14.22
CA TRP A 61 7.16 6.78 15.49
C TRP A 61 8.59 6.26 15.48
N ARG A 62 9.02 5.62 14.39
CA ARG A 62 10.39 5.14 14.21
C ARG A 62 11.39 6.29 14.21
N ALA A 63 11.11 7.39 13.52
CA ALA A 63 11.96 8.57 13.50
C ALA A 63 12.06 9.23 14.89
N MET A 64 10.94 9.36 15.60
CA MET A 64 10.91 9.91 16.97
C MET A 64 11.76 9.07 17.94
N ARG A 65 11.66 7.74 17.88
CA ARG A 65 12.52 6.85 18.69
C ARG A 65 13.98 7.00 18.33
N SER A 66 14.31 7.09 17.04
CA SER A 66 15.68 7.33 16.57
C SER A 66 16.25 8.67 17.08
N ASN A 67 15.38 9.66 17.28
CA ASN A 67 15.73 10.95 17.87
C ASN A 67 15.74 10.95 19.42
N GLY A 68 15.57 9.80 20.07
CA GLY A 68 15.60 9.68 21.53
C GLY A 68 14.34 10.16 22.24
N VAL A 69 13.22 10.30 21.55
CA VAL A 69 11.95 10.71 22.15
C VAL A 69 11.41 9.57 23.03
N ASN A 70 10.99 9.92 24.26
CA ASN A 70 10.40 8.95 25.18
C ASN A 70 9.06 8.44 24.64
N GLU A 71 8.80 7.13 24.79
CA GLU A 71 7.62 6.45 24.27
C GLU A 71 6.28 7.05 24.76
N ARG A 72 6.28 7.71 25.93
CA ARG A 72 5.11 8.47 26.43
C ARG A 72 4.60 9.47 25.40
N PHE A 73 5.50 10.11 24.65
CA PHE A 73 5.18 11.11 23.62
C PHE A 73 4.96 10.51 22.22
N ILE A 74 5.12 9.21 22.03
CA ILE A 74 4.96 8.51 20.75
C ILE A 74 3.62 7.77 20.75
N THR A 75 3.58 6.59 21.37
CA THR A 75 2.38 5.75 21.47
C THR A 75 1.73 5.79 22.85
N GLY A 76 2.39 6.41 23.85
CA GLY A 76 1.92 6.51 25.22
C GLY A 76 0.82 7.59 25.41
N ASN A 77 0.63 8.01 26.66
CA ASN A 77 -0.51 8.80 27.12
C ASN A 77 -0.23 10.31 27.28
N ALA A 78 0.81 10.84 26.65
CA ALA A 78 1.04 12.29 26.64
C ALA A 78 -0.12 13.02 25.94
N ALA A 79 -0.35 14.29 26.32
CA ALA A 79 -1.37 15.09 25.66
C ALA A 79 -1.04 15.29 24.16
N PRO A 80 -2.06 15.43 23.28
CA PRO A 80 -1.85 15.56 21.83
C PRO A 80 -0.84 16.65 21.45
N GLU A 81 -0.93 17.83 22.06
CA GLU A 81 0.02 18.92 21.82
C GLU A 81 1.45 18.58 22.24
N GLU A 82 1.63 17.83 23.34
CA GLU A 82 2.96 17.38 23.76
C GLU A 82 3.55 16.39 22.74
N LYS A 83 2.73 15.46 22.21
CA LYS A 83 3.14 14.54 21.13
C LYS A 83 3.53 15.30 19.87
N PHE A 84 2.72 16.30 19.48
CA PHE A 84 3.03 17.14 18.33
C PHE A 84 4.32 17.93 18.52
N LYS A 85 4.56 18.52 19.70
CA LYS A 85 5.81 19.22 20.03
C LYS A 85 7.03 18.27 19.95
N ALA A 86 6.89 17.04 20.41
CA ALA A 86 7.94 16.03 20.29
C ALA A 86 8.21 15.64 18.81
N TRP A 87 7.18 15.60 17.97
CA TRP A 87 7.34 15.46 16.52
C TRP A 87 8.04 16.69 15.93
N ALA A 88 7.63 17.90 16.28
CA ALA A 88 8.26 19.14 15.82
C ALA A 88 9.74 19.26 16.21
N GLN A 89 10.14 18.70 17.37
CA GLN A 89 11.54 18.55 17.75
C GLN A 89 12.29 17.54 16.86
N THR A 90 11.60 16.53 16.36
CA THR A 90 12.18 15.47 15.52
C THR A 90 12.34 15.90 14.06
N VAL A 91 11.41 16.68 13.51
CA VAL A 91 11.37 17.05 12.09
C VAL A 91 12.69 17.63 11.56
N PRO A 92 13.38 18.58 12.22
CA PRO A 92 14.67 19.10 11.75
C PRO A 92 15.75 18.01 11.59
N HIS A 93 15.67 16.94 12.36
CA HIS A 93 16.60 15.79 12.28
C HIS A 93 16.25 14.80 11.17
N THR A 94 15.10 14.98 10.50
CA THR A 94 14.69 14.14 9.36
C THR A 94 15.16 14.69 8.00
N MET A 95 16.06 15.69 7.95
CA MET A 95 16.63 16.16 6.68
C MET A 95 17.21 14.98 5.88
N ARG A 96 16.92 14.93 4.56
CA ARG A 96 17.15 13.82 3.61
C ARG A 96 16.30 12.58 3.82
N ASN A 97 15.58 12.45 4.95
CA ASN A 97 14.53 11.44 5.10
C ASN A 97 13.24 11.95 4.42
N PRO A 98 12.43 11.11 3.77
CA PRO A 98 11.19 11.51 3.11
C PRO A 98 10.21 12.21 4.06
N LEU A 99 10.23 11.90 5.34
CA LEU A 99 9.38 12.55 6.36
C LEU A 99 9.55 14.07 6.40
N TYR A 100 10.76 14.59 6.09
CA TYR A 100 10.96 16.04 6.01
C TYR A 100 10.17 16.67 4.86
N HIS A 101 10.21 16.04 3.68
CA HIS A 101 9.45 16.48 2.52
C HIS A 101 7.95 16.32 2.72
N TRP A 102 7.51 15.15 3.18
CA TRP A 102 6.09 14.84 3.34
C TRP A 102 5.44 15.72 4.40
N THR A 103 6.08 15.92 5.55
CA THR A 103 5.57 16.82 6.59
C THR A 103 5.27 18.21 6.05
N HIS A 104 6.20 18.80 5.29
CA HIS A 104 6.03 20.14 4.76
C HIS A 104 5.08 20.20 3.55
N LEU A 105 5.01 19.12 2.75
CA LEU A 105 3.99 18.98 1.69
C LEU A 105 2.58 18.92 2.30
N GLU A 106 2.37 18.11 3.32
CA GLU A 106 1.10 17.96 4.03
C GLU A 106 0.68 19.28 4.68
N LEU A 107 1.59 19.95 5.37
CA LEU A 107 1.35 21.28 5.96
C LEU A 107 0.91 22.29 4.91
N LYS A 108 1.60 22.34 3.79
CA LYS A 108 1.27 23.28 2.71
C LYS A 108 -0.07 22.95 2.04
N ARG A 109 -0.28 21.68 1.67
CA ARG A 109 -1.44 21.28 0.85
C ARG A 109 -2.76 21.33 1.61
N TYR A 110 -2.77 20.88 2.86
CA TYR A 110 -4.00 20.81 3.64
C TYR A 110 -4.20 22.03 4.53
N PHE A 111 -3.13 22.57 5.08
CA PHE A 111 -3.22 23.61 6.08
C PHE A 111 -2.79 25.00 5.58
N GLY A 112 -2.19 25.11 4.40
CA GLY A 112 -1.69 26.37 3.84
C GLY A 112 -0.50 26.94 4.65
N VAL A 113 0.22 26.09 5.38
CA VAL A 113 1.37 26.48 6.21
C VAL A 113 2.65 26.32 5.39
N ASP A 114 3.35 27.42 5.16
CA ASP A 114 4.65 27.48 4.47
C ASP A 114 5.84 27.53 5.45
N THR A 115 5.56 27.76 6.73
CA THR A 115 6.56 27.81 7.80
C THR A 115 7.17 26.42 8.02
N LEU A 116 8.49 26.33 8.10
CA LEU A 116 9.18 25.10 8.46
C LEU A 116 8.80 24.69 9.89
N LEU A 117 8.50 23.42 10.07
CA LEU A 117 8.21 22.87 11.39
C LEU A 117 9.50 22.61 12.15
N THR A 118 9.67 23.36 13.21
CA THR A 118 10.82 23.33 14.14
C THR A 118 10.32 23.48 15.58
N PRO A 119 11.16 23.25 16.59
CA PRO A 119 10.77 23.53 17.99
C PRO A 119 10.27 24.96 18.21
N SER A 120 10.88 25.96 17.55
CA SER A 120 10.51 27.37 17.70
C SER A 120 9.23 27.78 16.98
N THR A 121 8.81 27.04 15.97
CA THR A 121 7.58 27.30 15.19
C THR A 121 6.43 26.37 15.55
N ALA A 122 6.68 25.38 16.40
CA ALA A 122 5.70 24.32 16.74
C ALA A 122 4.37 24.89 17.21
N GLU A 123 4.37 25.86 18.11
CA GLU A 123 3.15 26.45 18.66
C GLU A 123 2.31 27.17 17.58
N SER A 124 2.96 27.95 16.73
CA SER A 124 2.27 28.67 15.66
C SER A 124 1.72 27.73 14.60
N VAL A 125 2.46 26.68 14.24
CA VAL A 125 2.02 25.65 13.28
C VAL A 125 0.86 24.84 13.86
N TRP A 126 0.95 24.43 15.13
CA TRP A 126 -0.12 23.75 15.85
C TRP A 126 -1.42 24.55 15.80
N LYS A 127 -1.36 25.83 16.16
CA LYS A 127 -2.51 26.72 16.16
C LYS A 127 -3.11 26.85 14.76
N GLN A 128 -2.32 27.22 13.75
CA GLN A 128 -2.78 27.42 12.38
C GLN A 128 -3.42 26.16 11.79
N ALA A 129 -2.82 24.99 12.01
CA ALA A 129 -3.34 23.74 11.49
C ALA A 129 -4.66 23.34 12.17
N ASN A 130 -4.73 23.47 13.51
CA ASN A 130 -5.96 23.13 14.25
C ASN A 130 -7.10 24.11 14.01
N GLU A 131 -6.83 25.39 13.71
CA GLU A 131 -7.88 26.35 13.28
C GLU A 131 -8.51 25.95 11.92
N ARG A 132 -7.75 25.28 11.05
CA ARG A 132 -8.25 24.82 9.75
C ARG A 132 -8.89 23.44 9.81
N LEU A 133 -8.45 22.58 10.71
CA LEU A 133 -8.85 21.19 10.82
C LEU A 133 -10.38 20.96 10.91
N PRO A 134 -11.20 21.80 11.59
CA PRO A 134 -12.66 21.66 11.58
C PRO A 134 -13.32 21.69 10.21
N LYS A 135 -12.62 22.21 9.18
CA LYS A 135 -13.08 22.25 7.78
C LYS A 135 -12.50 21.12 6.93
N LEU A 136 -11.83 20.15 7.54
CA LEU A 136 -11.12 19.07 6.88
C LEU A 136 -11.54 17.72 7.47
N ARG A 137 -12.80 17.35 7.22
CA ARG A 137 -13.26 15.98 7.49
C ARG A 137 -12.66 14.99 6.49
N VAL A 138 -12.82 13.72 6.75
CA VAL A 138 -12.30 12.68 5.87
C VAL A 138 -12.75 12.84 4.41
N HIS A 139 -14.03 13.15 4.17
CA HIS A 139 -14.53 13.36 2.80
C HIS A 139 -13.91 14.60 2.14
N ASP A 140 -13.70 15.69 2.90
CA ASP A 140 -13.05 16.90 2.40
C ASP A 140 -11.60 16.63 1.99
N LEU A 141 -10.87 15.81 2.77
CA LEU A 141 -9.49 15.41 2.47
C LEU A 141 -9.41 14.58 1.18
N LEU A 142 -10.33 13.63 1.00
CA LEU A 142 -10.44 12.81 -0.22
C LEU A 142 -10.79 13.68 -1.45
N GLU A 143 -11.76 14.58 -1.32
CA GLU A 143 -12.19 15.45 -2.42
C GLU A 143 -11.11 16.48 -2.79
N GLN A 144 -10.50 17.14 -1.81
CA GLN A 144 -9.40 18.09 -2.03
C GLN A 144 -8.22 17.43 -2.76
N SER A 145 -7.96 16.15 -2.48
CA SER A 145 -6.91 15.37 -3.11
C SER A 145 -7.31 14.77 -4.46
N LYS A 146 -8.57 14.98 -4.91
CA LYS A 146 -9.13 14.38 -6.14
C LYS A 146 -8.98 12.85 -6.17
N VAL A 147 -9.26 12.19 -5.06
CA VAL A 147 -9.16 10.73 -4.96
C VAL A 147 -10.37 10.10 -5.63
N ALA A 148 -10.13 9.44 -6.77
CA ALA A 148 -11.18 8.73 -7.51
C ALA A 148 -11.49 7.38 -6.89
N VAL A 149 -10.45 6.64 -6.47
CA VAL A 149 -10.58 5.30 -5.88
C VAL A 149 -9.65 5.16 -4.68
N VAL A 150 -10.16 4.46 -3.67
CA VAL A 150 -9.40 3.90 -2.55
C VAL A 150 -9.69 2.41 -2.47
N CYS A 151 -8.65 1.59 -2.45
CA CYS A 151 -8.76 0.16 -2.10
C CYS A 151 -8.16 -0.04 -0.71
N THR A 152 -9.03 -0.37 0.24
CA THR A 152 -8.64 -0.66 1.63
C THR A 152 -8.10 -2.07 1.75
N THR A 153 -7.39 -2.38 2.84
CA THR A 153 -6.85 -3.71 3.10
C THR A 153 -7.71 -4.39 4.18
N ASP A 154 -8.43 -5.46 3.79
CA ASP A 154 -9.47 -6.04 4.65
C ASP A 154 -9.28 -7.56 4.83
N ASP A 155 -9.45 -8.01 6.08
CA ASP A 155 -9.39 -9.42 6.44
C ASP A 155 -10.68 -10.15 5.99
N PRO A 156 -10.61 -11.38 5.46
CA PRO A 156 -11.81 -12.18 5.17
C PRO A 156 -12.81 -12.32 6.32
N ALA A 157 -12.31 -12.28 7.55
CA ALA A 157 -13.14 -12.35 8.76
C ALA A 157 -13.77 -11.01 9.17
N ASP A 158 -13.52 -9.91 8.42
CA ASP A 158 -14.13 -8.62 8.71
C ASP A 158 -15.50 -8.48 8.02
N SER A 159 -16.42 -7.73 8.64
CA SER A 159 -17.68 -7.35 8.02
C SER A 159 -17.44 -6.34 6.90
N LEU A 160 -18.17 -6.46 5.80
CA LEU A 160 -18.18 -5.50 4.69
C LEU A 160 -19.33 -4.48 4.79
N ASP A 161 -20.05 -4.44 5.91
CA ASP A 161 -21.19 -3.54 6.11
C ASP A 161 -20.79 -2.08 5.98
N THR A 162 -19.61 -1.72 6.46
CA THR A 162 -19.05 -0.37 6.34
C THR A 162 -18.87 0.02 4.87
N HIS A 163 -18.30 -0.86 4.04
CA HIS A 163 -18.15 -0.63 2.60
C HIS A 163 -19.53 -0.47 1.92
N ALA A 164 -20.52 -1.29 2.30
CA ALA A 164 -21.87 -1.17 1.75
C ALA A 164 -22.54 0.15 2.13
N LYS A 165 -22.28 0.70 3.32
CA LYS A 165 -22.76 2.03 3.74
C LYS A 165 -22.06 3.15 2.95
N ILE A 166 -20.73 3.07 2.78
CA ILE A 166 -19.97 4.05 1.99
C ILE A 166 -20.48 4.09 0.55
N GLN A 167 -20.76 2.96 -0.08
CA GLN A 167 -21.30 2.91 -1.43
C GLN A 167 -22.64 3.65 -1.57
N LYS A 168 -23.44 3.68 -0.49
CA LYS A 168 -24.74 4.37 -0.45
C LYS A 168 -24.66 5.83 0.00
N SER A 169 -23.51 6.30 0.49
CA SER A 169 -23.35 7.64 1.07
C SER A 169 -23.36 8.78 0.05
N GLY A 170 -23.21 8.49 -1.24
CA GLY A 170 -23.05 9.49 -2.28
C GLY A 170 -21.63 10.06 -2.38
N LEU A 171 -20.66 9.54 -1.63
CA LEU A 171 -19.26 9.93 -1.76
C LEU A 171 -18.75 9.68 -3.18
N LYS A 172 -18.11 10.68 -3.78
CA LYS A 172 -17.55 10.58 -5.15
C LYS A 172 -16.39 9.61 -5.22
N THR A 173 -15.52 9.62 -4.22
CA THR A 173 -14.45 8.64 -4.09
C THR A 173 -15.07 7.26 -3.92
N LYS A 174 -14.72 6.33 -4.82
CA LYS A 174 -15.14 4.93 -4.70
C LYS A 174 -14.22 4.20 -3.74
N VAL A 175 -14.80 3.45 -2.80
CA VAL A 175 -14.05 2.71 -1.78
C VAL A 175 -14.35 1.22 -1.93
N TYR A 176 -13.32 0.44 -2.19
CA TYR A 176 -13.44 -1.00 -2.43
C TYR A 176 -12.60 -1.81 -1.45
N PRO A 177 -13.11 -2.94 -0.94
CA PRO A 177 -12.33 -3.83 -0.12
C PRO A 177 -11.32 -4.62 -0.99
N ALA A 178 -10.08 -4.77 -0.51
CA ALA A 178 -9.12 -5.72 -1.03
C ALA A 178 -8.98 -6.91 -0.09
N PHE A 179 -9.07 -8.12 -0.65
CA PHE A 179 -9.07 -9.38 0.09
C PHE A 179 -7.66 -9.74 0.56
N ARG A 180 -7.40 -9.64 1.87
CA ARG A 180 -6.10 -9.98 2.48
C ARG A 180 -6.21 -11.15 3.46
N PRO A 181 -6.10 -12.39 2.99
CA PRO A 181 -6.30 -13.59 3.80
C PRO A 181 -5.04 -14.06 4.57
N ASP A 182 -4.08 -13.18 4.86
CA ASP A 182 -2.78 -13.57 5.43
C ASP A 182 -2.90 -14.28 6.79
N LYS A 183 -3.95 -14.00 7.57
CA LYS A 183 -4.20 -14.71 8.83
C LYS A 183 -4.58 -16.18 8.62
N ALA A 184 -5.07 -16.56 7.44
CA ALA A 184 -5.28 -17.95 7.09
C ALA A 184 -3.96 -18.75 7.02
N LEU A 185 -2.83 -18.06 6.80
CA LEU A 185 -1.49 -18.66 6.74
C LEU A 185 -0.83 -18.81 8.12
N SER A 186 -1.41 -18.22 9.18
CA SER A 186 -0.75 -18.02 10.49
C SER A 186 -0.84 -19.26 11.40
N VAL A 187 -0.71 -20.46 10.84
CA VAL A 187 -0.77 -21.75 11.60
C VAL A 187 0.38 -21.91 12.61
N GLY A 188 1.41 -21.08 12.52
CA GLY A 188 2.53 -21.03 13.48
C GLY A 188 2.15 -20.41 14.84
N ASP A 189 1.00 -19.73 14.92
CA ASP A 189 0.36 -19.29 16.16
C ASP A 189 -1.02 -19.97 16.30
N PRO A 190 -1.08 -21.21 16.78
CA PRO A 190 -2.35 -21.95 16.88
C PRO A 190 -3.44 -21.25 17.70
N ALA A 191 -3.05 -20.49 18.73
CA ALA A 191 -4.04 -19.79 19.56
C ALA A 191 -4.70 -18.64 18.77
N GLY A 192 -3.91 -17.78 18.16
CA GLY A 192 -4.40 -16.70 17.30
C GLY A 192 -5.13 -17.22 16.07
N PHE A 193 -4.61 -18.28 15.43
CA PHE A 193 -5.25 -18.92 14.29
C PHE A 193 -6.63 -19.47 14.65
N ASN A 194 -6.78 -20.18 15.75
CA ASN A 194 -8.07 -20.73 16.21
C ASN A 194 -9.08 -19.63 16.51
N ALA A 195 -8.68 -18.56 17.20
CA ALA A 195 -9.54 -17.42 17.46
C ALA A 195 -10.01 -16.75 16.14
N TRP A 196 -9.11 -16.62 15.15
CA TRP A 196 -9.44 -16.08 13.85
C TRP A 196 -10.40 -17.00 13.05
N ILE A 197 -10.21 -18.33 13.11
CA ILE A 197 -11.11 -19.32 12.48
C ILE A 197 -12.56 -19.17 13.00
N GLU A 198 -12.75 -19.00 14.29
CA GLU A 198 -14.09 -18.79 14.86
C GLU A 198 -14.72 -17.48 14.34
N LYS A 199 -13.93 -16.39 14.27
CA LYS A 199 -14.38 -15.13 13.69
C LYS A 199 -14.76 -15.29 12.21
N LEU A 200 -13.90 -15.97 11.42
CA LEU A 200 -14.18 -16.26 10.01
C LEU A 200 -15.48 -17.04 9.84
N GLY A 201 -15.68 -18.09 10.63
CA GLY A 201 -16.89 -18.92 10.60
C GLY A 201 -18.13 -18.10 10.88
N GLY A 202 -18.08 -17.22 11.88
CA GLY A 202 -19.17 -16.29 12.22
C GLY A 202 -19.50 -15.36 11.05
N THR A 203 -18.50 -14.74 10.45
CA THR A 203 -18.68 -13.81 9.33
C THR A 203 -19.12 -14.52 8.03
N ALA A 204 -18.62 -15.74 7.80
CA ALA A 204 -19.04 -16.57 6.67
C ALA A 204 -20.42 -17.21 6.87
N GLY A 205 -20.96 -17.20 8.10
CA GLY A 205 -22.23 -17.84 8.45
C GLY A 205 -22.19 -19.36 8.29
N MET A 206 -21.06 -19.98 8.65
CA MET A 206 -20.87 -21.43 8.63
C MET A 206 -19.77 -21.86 9.60
N PRO A 207 -19.89 -23.01 10.28
CA PRO A 207 -18.82 -23.50 11.15
C PRO A 207 -17.61 -23.93 10.34
N VAL A 208 -16.40 -23.66 10.84
CA VAL A 208 -15.13 -24.08 10.24
C VAL A 208 -14.49 -25.13 11.13
N LYS A 209 -14.80 -26.40 10.90
CA LYS A 209 -14.32 -27.55 11.69
C LYS A 209 -13.22 -28.32 10.98
N THR A 210 -13.29 -28.40 9.67
CA THR A 210 -12.37 -29.13 8.79
C THR A 210 -11.61 -28.19 7.89
N PHE A 211 -10.56 -28.67 7.24
CA PHE A 211 -9.83 -27.92 6.24
C PHE A 211 -10.69 -27.54 5.02
N ASP A 212 -11.60 -28.42 4.63
CA ASP A 212 -12.55 -28.16 3.54
C ASP A 212 -13.57 -27.08 3.93
N ASP A 213 -13.98 -27.02 5.20
CA ASP A 213 -14.79 -25.91 5.71
C ASP A 213 -14.03 -24.59 5.65
N LEU A 214 -12.72 -24.58 5.97
CA LEU A 214 -11.90 -23.39 5.85
C LEU A 214 -11.85 -22.88 4.38
N LEU A 215 -11.57 -23.77 3.43
CA LEU A 215 -11.54 -23.40 2.01
C LEU A 215 -12.90 -22.87 1.54
N SER A 216 -13.98 -23.53 1.96
CA SER A 216 -15.36 -23.11 1.66
C SER A 216 -15.70 -21.75 2.26
N ALA A 217 -15.32 -21.49 3.52
CA ALA A 217 -15.55 -20.22 4.19
C ALA A 217 -14.75 -19.09 3.52
N LEU A 218 -13.47 -19.31 3.24
CA LEU A 218 -12.62 -18.34 2.53
C LEU A 218 -13.16 -18.04 1.13
N LYS A 219 -13.59 -19.07 0.39
CA LYS A 219 -14.20 -18.89 -0.95
C LYS A 219 -15.49 -18.09 -0.88
N LYS A 220 -16.33 -18.37 0.11
CA LYS A 220 -17.57 -17.61 0.34
C LYS A 220 -17.26 -16.15 0.68
N ARG A 221 -16.20 -15.89 1.45
CA ARG A 221 -15.77 -14.51 1.74
C ARG A 221 -15.21 -13.83 0.50
N HIS A 222 -14.40 -14.51 -0.31
CA HIS A 222 -13.91 -13.98 -1.59
C HIS A 222 -15.09 -13.59 -2.51
N ASP A 223 -16.15 -14.40 -2.56
CA ASP A 223 -17.38 -14.08 -3.31
C ASP A 223 -18.11 -12.85 -2.71
N ALA A 224 -18.13 -12.70 -1.39
CA ALA A 224 -18.70 -11.52 -0.73
C ALA A 224 -17.90 -10.24 -1.05
N PHE A 225 -16.57 -10.30 -1.07
CA PHE A 225 -15.71 -9.19 -1.49
C PHE A 225 -15.98 -8.82 -2.95
N HIS A 226 -16.15 -9.82 -3.83
CA HIS A 226 -16.51 -9.58 -5.22
C HIS A 226 -17.87 -8.86 -5.35
N ALA A 227 -18.87 -9.30 -4.58
CA ALA A 227 -20.19 -8.68 -4.55
C ALA A 227 -20.15 -7.24 -4.01
N ALA A 228 -19.22 -6.95 -3.08
CA ALA A 228 -18.95 -5.59 -2.58
C ALA A 228 -18.13 -4.72 -3.55
N GLY A 229 -17.86 -5.19 -4.77
CA GLY A 229 -17.11 -4.46 -5.80
C GLY A 229 -15.60 -4.66 -5.74
N GLY A 230 -15.07 -5.43 -4.79
CA GLY A 230 -13.64 -5.75 -4.72
C GLY A 230 -13.17 -6.52 -5.95
N ARG A 231 -11.97 -6.17 -6.44
CA ARG A 231 -11.34 -6.79 -7.62
C ARG A 231 -9.85 -7.06 -7.38
N LEU A 232 -9.44 -7.03 -6.10
CA LEU A 232 -8.05 -7.17 -5.72
C LEU A 232 -7.92 -8.14 -4.55
N SER A 233 -6.84 -8.93 -4.57
CA SER A 233 -6.28 -9.58 -3.39
C SER A 233 -4.91 -8.98 -3.07
N ASP A 234 -4.51 -9.06 -1.80
CA ASP A 234 -3.25 -8.52 -1.30
C ASP A 234 -2.62 -9.48 -0.30
N HIS A 235 -1.31 -9.61 -0.35
CA HIS A 235 -0.54 -10.50 0.53
C HIS A 235 0.79 -9.85 0.93
N GLY A 236 1.10 -9.89 2.23
CA GLY A 236 2.38 -9.43 2.79
C GLY A 236 3.22 -10.59 3.30
N LEU A 237 4.20 -11.02 2.51
CA LEU A 237 5.01 -12.22 2.75
C LEU A 237 6.50 -11.88 2.83
N GLU A 238 7.27 -12.64 3.60
CA GLU A 238 8.73 -12.52 3.59
C GLU A 238 9.32 -12.99 2.25
N MET A 239 8.72 -14.02 1.65
CA MET A 239 9.05 -14.54 0.33
C MET A 239 7.81 -15.20 -0.29
N ALA A 240 7.82 -15.40 -1.61
CA ALA A 240 6.76 -16.17 -2.27
C ALA A 240 6.72 -17.60 -1.73
N LEU A 241 5.51 -18.10 -1.52
CA LEU A 241 5.26 -19.47 -1.04
C LEU A 241 4.95 -20.36 -2.23
N SER A 242 5.78 -21.36 -2.49
CA SER A 242 5.72 -22.19 -3.72
C SER A 242 6.16 -23.64 -3.54
N GLU A 243 6.23 -24.12 -2.30
CA GLU A 243 6.59 -25.52 -2.05
C GLU A 243 5.43 -26.44 -2.44
N PRO A 244 5.72 -27.56 -3.12
CA PRO A 244 4.69 -28.55 -3.44
C PRO A 244 3.98 -29.04 -2.18
N CYS A 245 2.65 -29.02 -2.21
CA CYS A 245 1.82 -29.44 -1.09
C CYS A 245 0.52 -30.04 -1.62
N THR A 246 0.23 -31.25 -1.21
CA THR A 246 -1.05 -31.90 -1.50
C THR A 246 -2.13 -31.41 -0.55
N HIS A 247 -3.40 -31.58 -0.94
CA HIS A 247 -4.54 -31.29 -0.06
C HIS A 247 -4.45 -32.08 1.28
N ALA A 248 -4.01 -33.34 1.25
CA ALA A 248 -3.88 -34.15 2.44
C ALA A 248 -2.77 -33.63 3.41
N GLU A 249 -1.66 -33.15 2.85
CA GLU A 249 -0.59 -32.51 3.65
C GLU A 249 -1.11 -31.19 4.28
N ALA A 250 -1.74 -30.34 3.49
CA ALA A 250 -2.30 -29.08 3.99
C ALA A 250 -3.36 -29.33 5.08
N LYS A 251 -4.25 -30.32 4.87
CA LYS A 251 -5.22 -30.75 5.88
C LYS A 251 -4.53 -31.21 7.18
N SER A 252 -3.46 -32.01 7.10
CA SER A 252 -2.74 -32.46 8.29
C SER A 252 -2.16 -31.30 9.11
N VAL A 253 -1.65 -30.28 8.43
CA VAL A 253 -1.12 -29.06 9.08
C VAL A 253 -2.26 -28.25 9.74
N PHE A 254 -3.37 -28.09 9.04
CA PHE A 254 -4.57 -27.44 9.60
C PHE A 254 -5.05 -28.18 10.86
N ASP A 255 -5.22 -29.51 10.79
CA ASP A 255 -5.70 -30.33 11.91
C ASP A 255 -4.76 -30.21 13.13
N ALA A 256 -3.44 -30.17 12.90
CA ALA A 256 -2.44 -29.96 13.94
C ALA A 256 -2.59 -28.59 14.62
N ALA A 257 -2.72 -27.51 13.84
CA ALA A 257 -2.94 -26.15 14.37
C ALA A 257 -4.27 -26.04 15.11
N ARG A 258 -5.34 -26.69 14.61
CA ARG A 258 -6.63 -26.75 15.29
C ARG A 258 -6.55 -27.48 16.63
N ALA A 259 -5.69 -28.48 16.73
CA ALA A 259 -5.41 -29.20 17.98
C ALA A 259 -4.42 -28.46 18.92
N GLY A 260 -3.97 -27.24 18.57
CA GLY A 260 -3.02 -26.48 19.40
C GLY A 260 -1.55 -26.86 19.21
N ARG A 261 -1.20 -27.75 18.28
CA ARG A 261 0.20 -28.08 17.93
C ARG A 261 0.76 -27.01 16.98
N VAL A 262 1.95 -26.51 17.28
CA VAL A 262 2.69 -25.61 16.38
C VAL A 262 3.31 -26.45 15.26
N PRO A 263 2.92 -26.25 13.98
CA PRO A 263 3.56 -26.93 12.86
C PRO A 263 5.02 -26.47 12.70
N SER A 264 5.89 -27.36 12.18
CA SER A 264 7.25 -27.01 11.80
C SER A 264 7.26 -25.91 10.73
N GLN A 265 8.37 -25.18 10.59
CA GLN A 265 8.50 -24.15 9.56
C GLN A 265 8.24 -24.71 8.15
N GLN A 266 8.71 -25.91 7.83
CA GLN A 266 8.47 -26.55 6.55
C GLN A 266 6.99 -26.89 6.34
N GLU A 267 6.29 -27.35 7.36
CA GLU A 267 4.84 -27.58 7.29
C GLU A 267 4.08 -26.25 7.04
N GLN A 268 4.48 -25.18 7.73
CA GLN A 268 3.87 -23.85 7.54
C GLN A 268 4.07 -23.34 6.11
N ILE A 269 5.28 -23.49 5.54
CA ILE A 269 5.58 -23.08 4.16
C ILE A 269 4.72 -23.90 3.17
N LYS A 270 4.66 -25.23 3.31
CA LYS A 270 3.82 -26.09 2.46
C LYS A 270 2.35 -25.72 2.52
N TYR A 271 1.80 -25.57 3.72
CA TYR A 271 0.42 -25.16 3.94
C TYR A 271 0.11 -23.81 3.31
N GLY A 272 0.98 -22.82 3.55
CA GLY A 272 0.84 -21.49 2.96
C GLY A 272 0.93 -21.54 1.43
N SER A 273 1.81 -22.37 0.87
CA SER A 273 1.94 -22.55 -0.59
C SER A 273 0.65 -23.10 -1.20
N PHE A 274 0.02 -24.09 -0.56
CA PHE A 274 -1.27 -24.61 -0.99
C PHE A 274 -2.34 -23.51 -1.04
N LEU A 275 -2.49 -22.74 0.04
CA LEU A 275 -3.50 -21.67 0.10
C LEU A 275 -3.22 -20.55 -0.89
N MET A 276 -1.97 -20.15 -1.07
CA MET A 276 -1.59 -19.10 -2.02
C MET A 276 -1.93 -19.49 -3.46
N LEU A 277 -1.79 -20.76 -3.84
CA LEU A 277 -2.21 -21.27 -5.15
C LEU A 277 -3.74 -21.24 -5.28
N GLU A 278 -4.49 -21.66 -4.26
CA GLU A 278 -5.95 -21.57 -4.27
C GLU A 278 -6.43 -20.12 -4.42
N PHE A 279 -5.85 -19.18 -3.68
CA PHE A 279 -6.16 -17.75 -3.80
C PHE A 279 -5.83 -17.23 -5.22
N GLY A 280 -4.71 -17.66 -5.83
CA GLY A 280 -4.37 -17.33 -7.21
C GLY A 280 -5.41 -17.80 -8.22
N ARG A 281 -5.87 -19.04 -8.07
CA ARG A 281 -6.93 -19.63 -8.92
C ARG A 281 -8.26 -18.91 -8.78
N TRP A 282 -8.64 -18.51 -7.56
CA TRP A 282 -9.88 -17.77 -7.33
C TRP A 282 -9.82 -16.37 -7.95
N ASP A 283 -8.68 -15.71 -7.84
CA ASP A 283 -8.46 -14.39 -8.44
C ASP A 283 -8.53 -14.48 -9.98
N ALA A 284 -7.86 -15.47 -10.58
CA ALA A 284 -7.89 -15.70 -12.02
C ALA A 284 -9.31 -15.95 -12.52
N ALA A 285 -10.05 -16.85 -11.86
CA ALA A 285 -11.42 -17.19 -12.22
C ALA A 285 -12.39 -16.00 -12.18
N ARG A 286 -12.08 -14.98 -11.36
CA ARG A 286 -12.86 -13.75 -11.22
C ARG A 286 -12.28 -12.56 -11.99
N GLY A 287 -11.15 -12.73 -12.65
CA GLY A 287 -10.45 -11.64 -13.34
C GLY A 287 -9.93 -10.57 -12.38
N TRP A 288 -9.61 -10.92 -11.13
CA TRP A 288 -9.04 -10.02 -10.14
C TRP A 288 -7.57 -9.74 -10.38
N THR A 289 -7.06 -8.74 -9.71
CA THR A 289 -5.63 -8.43 -9.62
C THR A 289 -5.09 -8.93 -8.29
N LYS A 290 -4.01 -9.70 -8.33
CA LYS A 290 -3.26 -10.13 -7.15
C LYS A 290 -2.12 -9.16 -6.86
N GLN A 291 -1.94 -8.78 -5.60
CA GLN A 291 -0.82 -7.98 -5.14
C GLN A 291 0.06 -8.81 -4.19
N LEU A 292 1.36 -8.90 -4.48
CA LEU A 292 2.34 -9.62 -3.68
C LEU A 292 3.37 -8.65 -3.12
N HIS A 293 3.27 -8.34 -1.82
CA HIS A 293 4.25 -7.56 -1.08
C HIS A 293 5.29 -8.50 -0.47
N LEU A 294 6.52 -8.50 -1.00
CA LEU A 294 7.57 -9.46 -0.66
C LEU A 294 8.78 -8.79 -0.02
N GLY A 295 9.39 -9.48 0.94
CA GLY A 295 10.70 -9.09 1.48
C GLY A 295 10.68 -8.34 2.81
N ALA A 296 9.57 -8.27 3.52
CA ALA A 296 9.50 -7.63 4.83
C ALA A 296 9.92 -8.58 5.95
N LEU A 297 10.99 -8.27 6.66
CA LEU A 297 11.39 -8.94 7.90
C LEU A 297 10.70 -8.26 9.09
N ARG A 298 9.67 -8.93 9.63
CA ARG A 298 8.77 -8.33 10.60
C ARG A 298 9.13 -8.62 12.04
N ASN A 299 8.75 -7.69 12.94
CA ASN A 299 8.77 -7.88 14.39
C ASN A 299 10.16 -8.26 14.95
N ASN A 300 11.21 -7.57 14.48
CA ASN A 300 12.59 -7.89 14.83
C ASN A 300 12.91 -7.67 16.32
N ASN A 301 12.24 -6.73 16.97
CA ASN A 301 12.41 -6.45 18.39
C ASN A 301 11.33 -7.15 19.22
N LYS A 302 11.59 -8.39 19.64
CA LYS A 302 10.63 -9.20 20.41
C LYS A 302 10.18 -8.58 21.73
N ARG A 303 11.07 -7.86 22.42
CA ARG A 303 10.75 -7.16 23.67
C ARG A 303 9.71 -6.05 23.44
N LEU A 304 9.90 -5.24 22.40
CA LEU A 304 8.99 -4.14 22.08
C LEU A 304 7.72 -4.62 21.40
N LEU A 305 7.78 -5.70 20.62
CA LEU A 305 6.59 -6.38 20.11
C LEU A 305 5.64 -6.80 21.25
N LYS A 306 6.19 -7.35 22.35
CA LYS A 306 5.39 -7.74 23.51
C LYS A 306 4.72 -6.53 24.18
N SER A 307 5.36 -5.35 24.15
CA SER A 307 4.86 -4.13 24.80
C SER A 307 3.87 -3.34 23.96
N PHE A 308 4.07 -3.30 22.63
CA PHE A 308 3.36 -2.37 21.74
C PHE A 308 2.58 -3.07 20.62
N GLY A 309 2.75 -4.37 20.42
CA GLY A 309 2.13 -5.12 19.33
C GLY A 309 2.87 -4.96 17.99
N PRO A 310 2.33 -5.59 16.93
CA PRO A 310 2.84 -5.49 15.58
C PRO A 310 2.61 -4.11 14.97
N ASP A 311 3.27 -3.84 13.84
CA ASP A 311 3.13 -2.60 13.05
C ASP A 311 3.45 -1.31 13.84
N THR A 312 4.36 -1.39 14.78
CA THR A 312 4.77 -0.26 15.63
C THR A 312 6.18 0.27 15.34
N GLY A 313 6.74 -0.10 14.19
CA GLY A 313 8.01 0.45 13.67
C GLY A 313 9.25 -0.41 13.95
N PHE A 314 9.09 -1.70 14.20
CA PHE A 314 10.18 -2.65 14.49
C PHE A 314 10.41 -3.69 13.39
N ASP A 315 10.11 -3.29 12.16
CA ASP A 315 10.30 -4.10 10.96
C ASP A 315 11.50 -3.59 10.15
N SER A 316 12.04 -4.42 9.28
CA SER A 316 13.14 -4.08 8.38
C SER A 316 13.02 -4.78 7.03
N ILE A 317 13.92 -4.43 6.12
CA ILE A 317 14.13 -5.13 4.87
C ILE A 317 14.72 -6.50 5.17
N GLY A 318 14.15 -7.55 4.55
CA GLY A 318 14.69 -8.91 4.56
C GLY A 318 15.60 -9.16 3.36
N ASP A 319 16.40 -10.21 3.46
CA ASP A 319 17.37 -10.62 2.44
C ASP A 319 17.19 -12.09 2.00
N LEU A 320 15.98 -12.64 2.18
CA LEU A 320 15.65 -13.98 1.72
C LEU A 320 15.67 -14.05 0.18
N PRO A 321 16.18 -15.16 -0.41
CA PRO A 321 16.19 -15.34 -1.86
C PRO A 321 14.77 -15.38 -2.43
N GLN A 322 14.44 -14.45 -3.33
CA GLN A 322 13.09 -14.30 -3.90
C GLN A 322 12.90 -15.06 -5.22
N ALA A 323 13.92 -15.09 -6.08
CA ALA A 323 13.78 -15.43 -7.49
C ALA A 323 13.16 -16.80 -7.75
N GLN A 324 13.70 -17.88 -7.15
CA GLN A 324 13.24 -19.25 -7.43
C GLN A 324 11.82 -19.51 -6.92
N ALA A 325 11.52 -19.06 -5.70
CA ALA A 325 10.21 -19.27 -5.10
C ALA A 325 9.13 -18.49 -5.87
N LEU A 326 9.43 -17.25 -6.26
CA LEU A 326 8.52 -16.44 -7.07
C LEU A 326 8.29 -17.06 -8.45
N SER A 327 9.36 -17.50 -9.13
CA SER A 327 9.26 -18.17 -10.44
C SER A 327 8.35 -19.41 -10.35
N ARG A 328 8.58 -20.30 -9.37
CA ARG A 328 7.74 -21.50 -9.19
C ARG A 328 6.28 -21.17 -8.91
N TYR A 329 6.02 -20.14 -8.11
CA TYR A 329 4.66 -19.71 -7.80
C TYR A 329 3.91 -19.25 -9.07
N LEU A 330 4.55 -18.37 -9.84
CA LEU A 330 3.98 -17.83 -11.07
C LEU A 330 3.79 -18.93 -12.13
N ASP A 331 4.81 -19.77 -12.35
CA ASP A 331 4.79 -20.87 -13.31
C ASP A 331 3.71 -21.92 -12.99
N THR A 332 3.51 -22.25 -11.71
CA THR A 332 2.46 -23.20 -11.30
C THR A 332 1.06 -22.71 -11.67
N LEU A 333 0.80 -21.41 -11.59
CA LEU A 333 -0.48 -20.83 -11.99
C LEU A 333 -0.55 -20.64 -13.50
N ASP A 334 0.54 -20.23 -14.15
CA ASP A 334 0.58 -19.96 -15.58
C ASP A 334 0.45 -21.22 -16.42
N SER A 335 1.11 -22.31 -15.99
CA SER A 335 1.05 -23.62 -16.69
C SER A 335 -0.36 -24.21 -16.82
N THR A 336 -1.31 -23.71 -16.06
CA THR A 336 -2.73 -24.13 -16.11
C THR A 336 -3.65 -22.99 -16.56
N ASP A 337 -3.10 -21.90 -17.12
CA ASP A 337 -3.84 -20.70 -17.54
C ASP A 337 -4.67 -20.09 -16.39
N GLN A 338 -4.10 -20.12 -15.18
CA GLN A 338 -4.74 -19.62 -13.96
C GLN A 338 -3.92 -18.51 -13.28
N LEU A 339 -2.95 -17.92 -13.99
CA LEU A 339 -2.19 -16.77 -13.48
C LEU A 339 -3.03 -15.48 -13.64
N PRO A 340 -3.48 -14.86 -12.55
CA PRO A 340 -4.21 -13.59 -12.63
C PRO A 340 -3.28 -12.43 -13.02
N ARG A 341 -3.85 -11.26 -13.35
CA ARG A 341 -3.08 -10.01 -13.30
C ARG A 341 -2.38 -9.92 -11.96
N THR A 342 -1.08 -9.66 -11.96
CA THR A 342 -0.29 -9.70 -10.73
C THR A 342 0.63 -8.50 -10.65
N ILE A 343 0.63 -7.81 -9.50
CA ILE A 343 1.58 -6.76 -9.15
C ILE A 343 2.51 -7.31 -8.08
N ILE A 344 3.80 -7.21 -8.32
CA ILE A 344 4.83 -7.73 -7.42
C ILE A 344 5.63 -6.55 -6.88
N TYR A 345 5.66 -6.40 -5.56
CA TYR A 345 6.44 -5.40 -4.86
C TYR A 345 7.61 -6.08 -4.15
N ASN A 346 8.81 -5.54 -4.32
CA ASN A 346 9.94 -5.92 -3.48
C ASN A 346 10.22 -4.84 -2.43
N LEU A 347 10.77 -5.26 -1.29
CA LEU A 347 11.23 -4.33 -0.27
C LEU A 347 12.74 -4.17 -0.26
N ASN A 348 13.49 -5.15 -0.76
CA ASN A 348 14.94 -5.10 -0.86
C ASN A 348 15.38 -4.51 -2.21
N PRO A 349 15.98 -3.30 -2.26
CA PRO A 349 16.37 -2.68 -3.54
C PRO A 349 17.42 -3.49 -4.32
N ALA A 350 18.17 -4.40 -3.67
CA ALA A 350 19.08 -5.31 -4.34
C ALA A 350 18.35 -6.27 -5.30
N ASP A 351 17.06 -6.52 -5.08
CA ASP A 351 16.24 -7.40 -5.90
C ASP A 351 15.49 -6.69 -7.04
N ASN A 352 15.69 -5.37 -7.24
CA ASN A 352 14.96 -4.61 -8.27
C ASN A 352 15.07 -5.25 -9.65
N TYR A 353 16.28 -5.69 -10.06
CA TYR A 353 16.50 -6.34 -11.34
C TYR A 353 15.97 -7.78 -11.38
N VAL A 354 15.96 -8.48 -10.25
CA VAL A 354 15.33 -9.80 -10.12
C VAL A 354 13.83 -9.71 -10.42
N PHE A 355 13.15 -8.75 -9.81
CA PHE A 355 11.71 -8.54 -10.01
C PHE A 355 11.41 -7.97 -11.41
N GLY A 356 12.20 -7.00 -11.86
CA GLY A 356 12.06 -6.39 -13.18
C GLY A 356 12.20 -7.40 -14.32
N THR A 357 13.11 -8.38 -14.21
CA THR A 357 13.24 -9.46 -15.20
C THR A 357 12.15 -10.53 -15.06
N MET A 358 11.72 -10.83 -13.82
CA MET A 358 10.71 -11.85 -13.56
C MET A 358 9.37 -11.55 -14.23
N ILE A 359 8.91 -10.31 -14.18
CA ILE A 359 7.62 -9.93 -14.79
C ILE A 359 7.60 -10.15 -16.31
N GLY A 360 8.75 -10.09 -16.98
CA GLY A 360 8.86 -10.33 -18.43
C GLY A 360 8.57 -11.76 -18.85
N ASN A 361 8.77 -12.73 -17.94
CA ASN A 361 8.63 -14.15 -18.26
C ASN A 361 7.16 -14.61 -18.43
N PHE A 362 6.22 -13.89 -17.85
CA PHE A 362 4.82 -14.29 -17.75
C PHE A 362 3.85 -13.28 -18.40
N GLN A 363 4.33 -12.47 -19.36
CA GLN A 363 3.50 -11.64 -20.21
C GLN A 363 2.96 -12.51 -21.37
N ASP A 364 1.65 -12.66 -21.48
CA ASP A 364 1.00 -13.56 -22.45
C ASP A 364 0.30 -12.83 -23.62
N GLY A 365 0.37 -11.50 -23.62
CA GLY A 365 -0.27 -10.67 -24.65
C GLY A 365 -1.78 -10.46 -24.48
N SER A 366 -2.41 -11.08 -23.51
CA SER A 366 -3.86 -10.93 -23.25
C SER A 366 -4.22 -9.56 -22.68
N ILE A 367 -3.33 -9.00 -21.84
CA ILE A 367 -3.53 -7.72 -21.16
C ILE A 367 -2.20 -6.95 -21.19
N PRO A 368 -2.19 -5.67 -21.63
CA PRO A 368 -0.97 -4.86 -21.59
C PRO A 368 -0.43 -4.75 -20.16
N GLY A 369 0.77 -5.24 -19.93
CA GLY A 369 1.39 -5.25 -18.59
C GLY A 369 0.65 -6.14 -17.60
N LYS A 370 0.24 -7.35 -17.99
CA LYS A 370 -0.45 -8.34 -17.15
C LYS A 370 0.27 -8.53 -15.80
N LEU A 371 1.60 -8.68 -15.85
CA LEU A 371 2.44 -8.62 -14.66
C LEU A 371 3.09 -7.25 -14.54
N GLN A 372 3.01 -6.67 -13.36
CA GLN A 372 3.57 -5.37 -13.02
C GLN A 372 4.70 -5.52 -12.01
N TYR A 373 5.78 -4.78 -12.19
CA TYR A 373 6.71 -4.47 -11.12
C TYR A 373 6.18 -3.22 -10.41
N GLY A 374 5.68 -3.38 -9.19
CA GLY A 374 4.96 -2.36 -8.43
C GLY A 374 5.84 -1.17 -8.04
N SER A 375 5.21 -0.09 -7.60
CA SER A 375 5.91 1.12 -7.15
C SER A 375 6.82 0.86 -5.94
N GLY A 376 7.75 1.78 -5.69
CA GLY A 376 8.49 1.79 -4.44
C GLY A 376 7.50 1.73 -3.26
N TRP A 377 7.69 0.75 -2.38
CA TRP A 377 6.79 0.41 -1.29
C TRP A 377 7.53 0.52 0.05
N TRP A 378 6.87 1.01 1.10
CA TRP A 378 7.34 1.13 2.48
C TRP A 378 8.70 1.86 2.56
N PHE A 379 9.81 1.16 2.84
CA PHE A 379 11.14 1.79 2.93
C PHE A 379 11.66 2.32 1.59
N LEU A 380 11.02 1.94 0.48
CA LEU A 380 11.35 2.36 -0.89
C LEU A 380 10.39 3.40 -1.46
N ASP A 381 9.46 3.94 -0.69
CA ASP A 381 8.50 4.96 -1.12
C ASP A 381 9.06 6.40 -1.06
N GLN A 382 10.36 6.54 -1.10
CA GLN A 382 11.11 7.80 -1.10
C GLN A 382 11.79 8.05 -2.46
N LYS A 383 12.10 9.33 -2.74
CA LYS A 383 12.54 9.80 -4.06
C LYS A 383 13.61 8.92 -4.72
N GLU A 384 14.69 8.62 -4.00
CA GLU A 384 15.83 7.88 -4.54
C GLU A 384 15.46 6.45 -4.93
N ALA A 385 14.73 5.75 -4.06
CA ALA A 385 14.29 4.39 -4.34
C ALA A 385 13.16 4.33 -5.37
N MET A 386 12.31 5.35 -5.47
CA MET A 386 11.37 5.50 -6.59
C MET A 386 12.11 5.61 -7.91
N GLU A 387 13.18 6.40 -7.97
CA GLU A 387 14.03 6.50 -9.16
C GLU A 387 14.68 5.15 -9.50
N TRP A 388 15.18 4.41 -8.51
CA TRP A 388 15.75 3.07 -8.74
C TRP A 388 14.72 2.08 -9.29
N GLN A 389 13.49 2.09 -8.75
CA GLN A 389 12.42 1.23 -9.23
C GLN A 389 11.99 1.61 -10.65
N ILE A 390 11.78 2.90 -10.94
CA ILE A 390 11.42 3.39 -12.27
C ILE A 390 12.51 3.03 -13.29
N ASN A 391 13.78 3.22 -12.95
CA ASN A 391 14.92 2.88 -13.82
C ASN A 391 14.98 1.37 -14.08
N ALA A 392 14.84 0.53 -13.06
CA ALA A 392 14.81 -0.91 -13.24
C ALA A 392 13.65 -1.34 -14.15
N LEU A 393 12.44 -0.81 -13.91
CA LEU A 393 11.27 -1.09 -14.75
C LEU A 393 11.47 -0.59 -16.19
N SER A 394 12.00 0.61 -16.39
CA SER A 394 12.23 1.19 -17.72
C SER A 394 13.21 0.37 -18.54
N ASN A 395 14.27 -0.12 -17.89
CA ASN A 395 15.33 -0.88 -18.58
C ASN A 395 14.92 -2.33 -18.91
N LEU A 396 14.02 -2.92 -18.15
CA LEU A 396 13.71 -4.35 -18.22
C LEU A 396 12.26 -4.65 -18.63
N GLY A 397 11.40 -3.65 -18.65
CA GLY A 397 9.98 -3.75 -19.01
C GLY A 397 9.51 -2.52 -19.77
N LEU A 398 8.23 -2.19 -19.61
CA LEU A 398 7.59 -1.06 -20.28
C LEU A 398 7.06 -0.04 -19.27
N LEU A 399 7.83 1.02 -19.00
CA LEU A 399 7.39 2.11 -18.11
C LEU A 399 6.02 2.69 -18.52
N SER A 400 5.75 2.77 -19.82
CA SER A 400 4.47 3.27 -20.34
C SER A 400 3.23 2.46 -19.90
N ARG A 401 3.41 1.25 -19.40
CA ARG A 401 2.34 0.36 -18.90
C ARG A 401 2.28 0.29 -17.38
N PHE A 402 3.14 1.04 -16.69
CA PHE A 402 3.17 1.08 -15.24
C PHE A 402 1.87 1.65 -14.65
N VAL A 403 1.31 0.97 -13.66
CA VAL A 403 0.05 1.36 -12.99
C VAL A 403 0.24 2.48 -11.95
N GLY A 404 1.45 2.98 -11.79
CA GLY A 404 1.73 4.16 -10.97
C GLY A 404 1.84 3.89 -9.47
N MET A 405 1.66 4.97 -8.70
CA MET A 405 1.87 5.03 -7.25
C MET A 405 0.64 4.56 -6.48
N LEU A 406 0.87 4.04 -5.30
CA LEU A 406 -0.08 3.81 -4.21
C LEU A 406 0.45 4.45 -2.92
N THR A 407 -0.40 4.69 -1.91
CA THR A 407 0.08 5.33 -0.67
C THR A 407 0.60 4.34 0.37
N ASP A 408 0.07 3.14 0.43
CA ASP A 408 0.31 2.17 1.52
C ASP A 408 0.17 2.81 2.92
N SER A 409 -0.75 3.75 3.07
CA SER A 409 -0.82 4.63 4.25
C SER A 409 -2.07 4.42 5.08
N ARG A 410 -1.93 4.69 6.38
CA ARG A 410 -3.04 4.79 7.35
C ARG A 410 -3.55 6.22 7.52
N SER A 411 -2.86 7.22 6.94
CA SER A 411 -3.14 8.65 7.15
C SER A 411 -3.91 9.26 5.98
N PHE A 412 -5.00 9.95 6.28
CA PHE A 412 -5.81 10.67 5.28
C PHE A 412 -5.13 11.92 4.70
N VAL A 413 -4.00 12.33 5.24
CA VAL A 413 -3.19 13.43 4.69
C VAL A 413 -1.94 12.95 3.95
N SER A 414 -1.85 11.66 3.60
CA SER A 414 -0.71 11.10 2.86
C SER A 414 -0.85 11.15 1.34
N PHE A 415 -1.97 11.60 0.79
CA PHE A 415 -2.15 11.72 -0.68
C PHE A 415 -1.13 12.63 -1.39
N PRO A 416 -0.47 13.62 -0.76
CA PRO A 416 0.69 14.30 -1.33
C PRO A 416 1.87 13.38 -1.70
N ARG A 417 1.89 12.11 -1.27
CA ARG A 417 2.85 11.12 -1.78
C ARG A 417 2.65 10.83 -3.26
N HIS A 418 1.40 10.91 -3.78
CA HIS A 418 1.15 10.87 -5.22
C HIS A 418 1.75 12.09 -5.95
N GLU A 419 1.63 13.29 -5.37
CA GLU A 419 2.31 14.48 -5.91
C GLU A 419 3.83 14.30 -5.90
N TYR A 420 4.38 13.76 -4.82
CA TYR A 420 5.80 13.50 -4.66
C TYR A 420 6.31 12.52 -5.73
N PHE A 421 5.60 11.42 -5.95
CA PHE A 421 5.89 10.47 -7.02
C PHE A 421 5.81 11.12 -8.41
N ARG A 422 4.74 11.85 -8.69
CA ARG A 422 4.53 12.52 -9.99
C ARG A 422 5.65 13.52 -10.30
N ARG A 423 6.12 14.26 -9.30
CA ARG A 423 7.26 15.15 -9.42
C ARG A 423 8.56 14.40 -9.69
N THR A 424 8.78 13.31 -8.99
CA THR A 424 9.95 12.43 -9.20
C THR A 424 9.96 11.86 -10.61
N LEU A 425 8.83 11.31 -11.07
CA LEU A 425 8.67 10.79 -12.45
C LEU A 425 8.92 11.87 -13.51
N CYS A 426 8.27 13.04 -13.37
CA CYS A 426 8.41 14.13 -14.31
C CYS A 426 9.84 14.71 -14.31
N ASN A 427 10.50 14.73 -13.15
CA ASN A 427 11.88 15.18 -13.05
C ASN A 427 12.86 14.23 -13.74
N LEU A 428 12.67 12.93 -13.58
CA LEU A 428 13.48 11.91 -14.25
C LEU A 428 13.35 12.03 -15.78
N LEU A 429 12.12 11.96 -16.28
CA LEU A 429 11.85 12.06 -17.72
C LEU A 429 12.25 13.42 -18.31
N GLY A 430 12.02 14.52 -17.58
CA GLY A 430 12.42 15.86 -18.00
C GLY A 430 13.94 16.04 -18.08
N ALA A 431 14.69 15.36 -17.20
CA ALA A 431 16.14 15.34 -17.26
C ALA A 431 16.63 14.53 -18.47
N ASP A 432 16.00 13.40 -18.80
CA ASP A 432 16.33 12.58 -19.96
C ASP A 432 16.07 13.35 -21.27
N ILE A 433 14.95 14.08 -21.36
CA ILE A 433 14.66 14.95 -22.49
C ILE A 433 15.73 16.05 -22.63
N ALA A 434 16.09 16.69 -21.50
CA ALA A 434 17.08 17.77 -21.50
C ALA A 434 18.50 17.30 -21.96
N ARG A 435 18.83 16.02 -21.72
CA ARG A 435 20.06 15.39 -22.17
C ARG A 435 20.00 14.83 -23.60
N GLY A 436 18.82 14.84 -24.23
CA GLY A 436 18.60 14.23 -25.55
C GLY A 436 18.49 12.69 -25.53
N GLU A 437 18.27 12.09 -24.39
CA GLU A 437 18.07 10.64 -24.21
C GLU A 437 16.63 10.22 -24.54
N LEU A 438 15.69 11.18 -24.47
CA LEU A 438 14.31 11.04 -24.94
C LEU A 438 13.98 12.14 -25.96
N PRO A 439 13.05 11.89 -26.90
CA PRO A 439 12.62 12.91 -27.85
C PRO A 439 11.94 14.07 -27.15
N ALA A 440 12.07 15.29 -27.66
CA ALA A 440 11.42 16.49 -27.13
C ALA A 440 9.93 16.58 -27.54
N ASP A 441 9.25 15.47 -27.69
CA ASP A 441 7.80 15.41 -27.96
C ASP A 441 7.02 15.42 -26.65
N MET A 442 6.72 16.62 -26.17
CA MET A 442 6.04 16.81 -24.89
C MET A 442 4.60 16.27 -24.88
N ALA A 443 3.94 16.21 -26.04
CA ALA A 443 2.58 15.66 -26.12
C ALA A 443 2.61 14.12 -25.96
N PHE A 444 3.53 13.44 -26.63
CA PHE A 444 3.70 12.00 -26.57
C PHE A 444 4.13 11.55 -25.16
N ILE A 445 5.19 12.15 -24.61
CA ILE A 445 5.70 11.80 -23.27
C ILE A 445 4.69 12.21 -22.20
N GLY A 446 4.04 13.35 -22.34
CA GLY A 446 2.99 13.81 -21.44
C GLY A 446 1.77 12.88 -21.42
N GLY A 447 1.39 12.31 -22.57
CA GLY A 447 0.37 11.27 -22.67
C GLY A 447 0.74 10.01 -21.85
N MET A 448 2.01 9.59 -21.94
CA MET A 448 2.54 8.49 -21.10
C MET A 448 2.50 8.84 -19.61
N VAL A 449 2.90 10.06 -19.23
CA VAL A 449 2.85 10.52 -17.83
C VAL A 449 1.42 10.52 -17.29
N LYS A 450 0.43 11.00 -18.04
CA LYS A 450 -1.00 10.91 -17.67
C LYS A 450 -1.43 9.48 -17.40
N ASN A 451 -1.07 8.57 -18.31
CA ASN A 451 -1.41 7.16 -18.18
C ASN A 451 -0.79 6.55 -16.91
N ILE A 452 0.48 6.82 -16.62
CA ILE A 452 1.14 6.34 -15.39
C ILE A 452 0.50 6.96 -14.15
N CYS A 453 0.08 8.22 -14.19
CA CYS A 453 -0.53 8.91 -13.05
C CYS A 453 -1.95 8.44 -12.73
N PHE A 454 -2.71 7.94 -13.74
CA PHE A 454 -4.10 7.55 -13.57
C PHE A 454 -4.60 6.52 -14.59
N GLY A 455 -4.42 6.78 -15.90
CA GLY A 455 -5.07 6.00 -16.97
C GLY A 455 -4.76 4.51 -16.91
N ASN A 456 -3.50 4.13 -16.70
CA ASN A 456 -3.11 2.72 -16.63
C ASN A 456 -3.77 1.99 -15.44
N ALA A 457 -3.85 2.61 -14.26
CA ALA A 457 -4.54 2.01 -13.12
C ALA A 457 -6.04 1.85 -13.40
N ARG A 458 -6.70 2.89 -13.93
CA ARG A 458 -8.11 2.81 -14.34
C ARG A 458 -8.38 1.61 -15.24
N ASP A 459 -7.59 1.45 -16.29
CA ASP A 459 -7.80 0.43 -17.32
C ASP A 459 -7.37 -0.98 -16.84
N TYR A 460 -6.38 -1.05 -15.96
CA TYR A 460 -5.85 -2.30 -15.42
C TYR A 460 -6.77 -2.91 -14.37
N PHE A 461 -7.25 -2.14 -13.41
CA PHE A 461 -8.09 -2.65 -12.31
C PHE A 461 -9.55 -2.81 -12.70
N ARG A 462 -10.06 -2.05 -13.66
CA ARG A 462 -11.44 -2.10 -14.15
C ARG A 462 -12.48 -1.96 -13.03
N LEU A 463 -12.18 -1.14 -12.04
CA LEU A 463 -13.13 -0.77 -11.00
C LEU A 463 -14.09 0.30 -11.53
N GLU A 464 -15.31 0.29 -11.04
CA GLU A 464 -16.26 1.37 -11.35
C GLU A 464 -15.78 2.69 -10.77
N LEU A 465 -15.87 3.75 -11.53
CA LEU A 465 -15.49 5.10 -11.15
C LEU A 465 -16.72 6.01 -11.11
N ALA A 466 -16.62 7.12 -10.38
CA ALA A 466 -17.58 8.19 -10.55
C ALA A 466 -17.54 8.75 -11.99
N PRO A 467 -18.68 9.23 -12.57
CA PRO A 467 -18.76 9.65 -13.97
C PRO A 467 -17.68 10.67 -14.39
N GLU A 468 -17.27 11.54 -13.47
CA GLU A 468 -16.26 12.57 -13.70
C GLU A 468 -14.84 11.98 -13.92
N TYR A 469 -14.57 10.77 -13.45
CA TYR A 469 -13.29 10.08 -13.55
C TYR A 469 -13.29 8.93 -14.58
N SER A 470 -14.44 8.68 -15.22
CA SER A 470 -14.61 7.57 -16.17
C SER A 470 -14.22 7.91 -17.61
N LYS A 471 -13.90 9.20 -17.88
CA LYS A 471 -13.60 9.71 -19.21
C LYS A 471 -12.12 9.67 -19.56
#